data_3be69cf82fe9c7acaf4ec362e576274c
#
_entry.id   3be69cf82fe9c7acaf4ec362e576274c
#
_cell.length_a   1.000
_cell.length_b   1.000
_cell.length_c   1.000
_cell.angle_alpha   90.00
_cell.angle_beta   90.00
_cell.angle_gamma   90.00
#
_symmetry.space_group_name_H-M   'P 1'
#
loop_
_entity.id
_entity.type
_entity.pdbx_description
1 polymer ?
#
loop_
_entity_poly.entity_id
_entity_poly.type
_entity_poly.pdbx_seq_one_letter_code
_entity_poly.pdbx_strand_id
1 'polypeptide(L)'
;MFRVFNCLATQHDLRLVVVAGIICFMSSLTAITLFNRARAMAGKARLIWIAAAGAASGCGIWSTHFVAMLAYDPDVSVAYSINFTIMSLMAAAIVTGLGLAVAVFFSRPFGALVGGAIIGIGVACMHYLGMSALELPGHIAWELPYVAASIVIGVVLAMAALTVAERSRSRSGLLFAALLLTLAIVSHHFTAMGAVDIVPDPMRRLTEMSLSPASLALAIASIAAAILGMSLISAFADRRLDDKGRLLELALNDMTQGVVLFDSSGRLLIRNDRYLQMYDLSAQVVNPGAKLADIVRHRAQTGSLQLDAQQYCKDLIEEMAGGKDLSFIAQSPDGRSISVVNRPIPTGGYWVGTHDDITERLSAEQKSLQLTEQQARRAVV
;
A
#
# COMPACT_ATOMS: atom_id res chain seq x y z
N MET A 1 -37.46 1.50 -4.67
CA MET A 1 -36.90 0.62 -3.61
C MET A 1 -37.52 -0.79 -3.60
N PHE A 2 -38.83 -0.92 -3.56
CA PHE A 2 -39.49 -2.25 -3.55
C PHE A 2 -39.09 -3.16 -4.74
N ARG A 3 -38.90 -2.61 -5.95
CA ARG A 3 -38.53 -3.39 -7.13
C ARG A 3 -37.15 -4.02 -7.03
N VAL A 4 -36.14 -3.26 -6.57
CA VAL A 4 -34.76 -3.77 -6.36
C VAL A 4 -34.75 -4.87 -5.30
N PHE A 5 -35.44 -4.64 -4.16
CA PHE A 5 -35.56 -5.64 -3.11
C PHE A 5 -36.29 -6.89 -3.58
N ASN A 6 -37.39 -6.73 -4.34
CA ASN A 6 -38.13 -7.85 -4.89
C ASN A 6 -37.28 -8.67 -5.87
N CYS A 7 -36.57 -8.00 -6.80
CA CYS A 7 -35.64 -8.65 -7.73
C CYS A 7 -34.58 -9.48 -6.98
N LEU A 8 -33.97 -8.91 -5.92
CA LEU A 8 -32.97 -9.61 -5.14
C LEU A 8 -33.56 -10.81 -4.35
N ALA A 9 -34.75 -10.66 -3.77
CA ALA A 9 -35.34 -11.68 -2.90
C ALA A 9 -36.04 -12.82 -3.64
N THR A 10 -36.57 -12.56 -4.86
CA THR A 10 -37.40 -13.54 -5.58
C THR A 10 -36.76 -14.08 -6.85
N GLN A 11 -35.79 -13.35 -7.44
CA GLN A 11 -35.18 -13.69 -8.73
C GLN A 11 -33.70 -14.07 -8.62
N HIS A 12 -33.13 -14.12 -7.39
CA HIS A 12 -31.74 -14.49 -7.20
C HIS A 12 -31.57 -15.57 -6.14
N ASP A 13 -30.67 -16.53 -6.39
CA ASP A 13 -30.19 -17.44 -5.34
C ASP A 13 -29.28 -16.68 -4.37
N LEU A 14 -29.78 -16.46 -3.14
CA LEU A 14 -29.05 -15.71 -2.11
C LEU A 14 -27.72 -16.33 -1.70
N ARG A 15 -27.52 -17.64 -1.92
CA ARG A 15 -26.24 -18.32 -1.65
C ARG A 15 -25.17 -17.80 -2.60
N LEU A 16 -25.48 -17.73 -3.88
CA LEU A 16 -24.57 -17.19 -4.91
C LEU A 16 -24.36 -15.67 -4.73
N VAL A 17 -25.39 -14.95 -4.29
CA VAL A 17 -25.26 -13.51 -3.96
C VAL A 17 -24.24 -13.30 -2.83
N VAL A 18 -24.27 -14.14 -1.78
CA VAL A 18 -23.28 -14.08 -0.69
C VAL A 18 -21.86 -14.39 -1.24
N VAL A 19 -21.72 -15.40 -2.06
CA VAL A 19 -20.43 -15.72 -2.73
C VAL A 19 -19.94 -14.55 -3.57
N ALA A 20 -20.80 -13.92 -4.36
CA ALA A 20 -20.47 -12.72 -5.12
C ALA A 20 -19.97 -11.58 -4.22
N GLY A 21 -20.65 -11.35 -3.08
CA GLY A 21 -20.25 -10.36 -2.09
C GLY A 21 -18.87 -10.63 -1.47
N ILE A 22 -18.56 -11.89 -1.15
CA ILE A 22 -17.25 -12.29 -0.63
C ILE A 22 -16.15 -12.06 -1.67
N ILE A 23 -16.36 -12.50 -2.92
CA ILE A 23 -15.41 -12.28 -4.03
C ILE A 23 -15.18 -10.78 -4.23
N CYS A 24 -16.26 -10.00 -4.22
CA CYS A 24 -16.22 -8.55 -4.36
C CYS A 24 -15.39 -7.88 -3.27
N PHE A 25 -15.62 -8.25 -2.01
CA PHE A 25 -14.87 -7.69 -0.88
C PHE A 25 -13.39 -8.06 -0.93
N MET A 26 -13.06 -9.33 -1.21
CA MET A 26 -11.68 -9.79 -1.31
C MET A 26 -10.92 -9.11 -2.45
N SER A 27 -11.55 -8.95 -3.62
CA SER A 27 -10.95 -8.25 -4.75
C SER A 27 -10.79 -6.75 -4.50
N SER A 28 -11.78 -6.11 -3.87
CA SER A 28 -11.73 -4.70 -3.46
C SER A 28 -10.59 -4.46 -2.46
N LEU A 29 -10.45 -5.34 -1.46
CA LEU A 29 -9.36 -5.28 -0.48
C LEU A 29 -8.00 -5.44 -1.16
N THR A 30 -7.87 -6.40 -2.08
CA THR A 30 -6.65 -6.60 -2.88
C THR A 30 -6.33 -5.37 -3.73
N ALA A 31 -7.30 -4.83 -4.46
CA ALA A 31 -7.12 -3.65 -5.29
C ALA A 31 -6.65 -2.43 -4.50
N ILE A 32 -7.28 -2.13 -3.34
CA ILE A 32 -6.90 -1.02 -2.46
C ILE A 32 -5.50 -1.24 -1.85
N THR A 33 -5.15 -2.48 -1.48
CA THR A 33 -3.81 -2.81 -0.98
C THR A 33 -2.74 -2.55 -2.04
N LEU A 34 -2.96 -3.03 -3.28
CA LEU A 34 -2.05 -2.83 -4.41
C LEU A 34 -1.96 -1.35 -4.83
N PHE A 35 -3.07 -0.60 -4.76
CA PHE A 35 -3.10 0.85 -4.97
C PHE A 35 -2.20 1.57 -3.96
N ASN A 36 -2.28 1.23 -2.67
CA ASN A 36 -1.42 1.82 -1.64
C ASN A 36 0.07 1.50 -1.88
N ARG A 37 0.39 0.30 -2.38
CA ARG A 37 1.75 -0.06 -2.79
C ARG A 37 2.22 0.78 -3.99
N ALA A 38 1.37 0.94 -5.01
CA ALA A 38 1.69 1.77 -6.16
C ALA A 38 2.05 3.20 -5.75
N ARG A 39 1.35 3.75 -4.75
CA ARG A 39 1.62 5.09 -4.20
C ARG A 39 2.94 5.19 -3.44
N ALA A 40 3.40 4.11 -2.84
CA ALA A 40 4.65 4.06 -2.10
C ALA A 40 5.88 3.85 -3.01
N MET A 41 5.67 3.43 -4.26
CA MET A 41 6.73 3.11 -5.21
C MET A 41 6.96 4.26 -6.21
N ALA A 42 8.10 4.20 -6.94
CA ALA A 42 8.46 5.14 -7.98
C ALA A 42 8.84 4.40 -9.29
N GLY A 43 8.91 5.13 -10.40
CA GLY A 43 9.37 4.61 -11.67
C GLY A 43 8.56 3.41 -12.19
N LYS A 44 9.24 2.42 -12.78
CA LYS A 44 8.61 1.24 -13.40
C LYS A 44 7.82 0.38 -12.38
N ALA A 45 8.29 0.28 -11.13
CA ALA A 45 7.60 -0.48 -10.10
C ALA A 45 6.20 0.08 -9.80
N ARG A 46 6.04 1.40 -9.79
CA ARG A 46 4.73 2.05 -9.65
C ARG A 46 3.74 1.62 -10.72
N LEU A 47 4.18 1.60 -11.99
CA LEU A 47 3.32 1.20 -13.11
C LEU A 47 2.89 -0.26 -13.01
N ILE A 48 3.80 -1.16 -12.61
CA ILE A 48 3.49 -2.58 -12.38
C ILE A 48 2.42 -2.75 -11.31
N TRP A 49 2.53 -2.04 -10.19
CA TRP A 49 1.54 -2.10 -9.11
C TRP A 49 0.19 -1.49 -9.49
N ILE A 50 0.16 -0.42 -10.31
CA ILE A 50 -1.08 0.13 -10.87
C ILE A 50 -1.75 -0.89 -11.79
N ALA A 51 -1.00 -1.52 -12.69
CA ALA A 51 -1.52 -2.55 -13.59
C ALA A 51 -2.07 -3.76 -12.82
N ALA A 52 -1.34 -4.22 -11.79
CA ALA A 52 -1.81 -5.30 -10.92
C ALA A 52 -3.09 -4.93 -10.15
N ALA A 53 -3.17 -3.69 -9.63
CA ALA A 53 -4.36 -3.20 -8.95
C ALA A 53 -5.58 -3.09 -9.89
N GLY A 54 -5.36 -2.60 -11.12
CA GLY A 54 -6.38 -2.53 -12.16
C GLY A 54 -6.88 -3.92 -12.57
N ALA A 55 -5.97 -4.88 -12.76
CA ALA A 55 -6.32 -6.26 -13.07
C ALA A 55 -7.12 -6.91 -11.92
N ALA A 56 -6.66 -6.77 -10.67
CA ALA A 56 -7.38 -7.31 -9.50
C ALA A 56 -8.77 -6.70 -9.33
N SER A 57 -8.90 -5.37 -9.50
CA SER A 57 -10.18 -4.66 -9.45
C SER A 57 -11.09 -5.09 -10.58
N GLY A 58 -10.60 -5.07 -11.83
CA GLY A 58 -11.41 -5.42 -13.01
C GLY A 58 -11.88 -6.87 -13.00
N CYS A 59 -10.98 -7.81 -12.69
CA CYS A 59 -11.34 -9.23 -12.52
C CYS A 59 -12.35 -9.43 -11.39
N GLY A 60 -12.20 -8.71 -10.28
CA GLY A 60 -13.13 -8.76 -9.15
C GLY A 60 -14.52 -8.25 -9.51
N ILE A 61 -14.60 -7.08 -10.14
CA ILE A 61 -15.87 -6.47 -10.60
C ILE A 61 -16.58 -7.42 -11.58
N TRP A 62 -15.83 -7.94 -12.54
CA TRP A 62 -16.33 -8.87 -13.55
C TRP A 62 -16.84 -10.18 -12.92
N SER A 63 -16.04 -10.82 -12.04
CA SER A 63 -16.43 -12.05 -11.36
C SER A 63 -17.67 -11.85 -10.49
N THR A 64 -17.75 -10.73 -9.75
CA THR A 64 -18.92 -10.38 -8.93
C THR A 64 -20.18 -10.25 -9.78
N HIS A 65 -20.09 -9.55 -10.92
CA HIS A 65 -21.21 -9.38 -11.85
C HIS A 65 -21.69 -10.74 -12.37
N PHE A 66 -20.79 -11.58 -12.90
CA PHE A 66 -21.20 -12.82 -13.50
C PHE A 66 -21.62 -13.91 -12.49
N VAL A 67 -21.10 -13.91 -11.25
CA VAL A 67 -21.65 -14.76 -10.17
C VAL A 67 -23.07 -14.31 -9.81
N ALA A 68 -23.31 -13.00 -9.74
CA ALA A 68 -24.67 -12.49 -9.52
C ALA A 68 -25.61 -12.79 -10.69
N MET A 69 -25.09 -12.79 -11.93
CA MET A 69 -25.86 -13.23 -13.11
C MET A 69 -26.14 -14.74 -13.14
N LEU A 70 -25.22 -15.57 -12.60
CA LEU A 70 -25.49 -17.00 -12.41
C LEU A 70 -26.49 -17.26 -11.28
N ALA A 71 -26.63 -16.31 -10.35
CA ALA A 71 -27.68 -16.35 -9.31
C ALA A 71 -29.04 -15.91 -9.83
N TYR A 72 -29.09 -15.18 -10.94
CA TYR A 72 -30.30 -14.63 -11.53
C TYR A 72 -31.06 -15.70 -12.33
N ASP A 73 -32.31 -15.96 -11.93
CA ASP A 73 -33.22 -16.90 -12.62
C ASP A 73 -34.41 -16.13 -13.24
N PRO A 74 -34.34 -15.84 -14.54
CA PRO A 74 -35.41 -15.13 -15.26
C PRO A 74 -36.50 -16.03 -15.79
N ASP A 75 -36.63 -17.28 -15.35
CA ASP A 75 -37.58 -18.31 -15.82
C ASP A 75 -37.48 -18.64 -17.35
N VAL A 76 -36.35 -18.26 -17.96
CA VAL A 76 -36.04 -18.55 -19.37
C VAL A 76 -34.62 -19.07 -19.52
N SER A 77 -34.35 -19.85 -20.56
CA SER A 77 -32.99 -20.33 -20.83
C SER A 77 -32.08 -19.17 -21.20
N VAL A 78 -30.92 -19.13 -20.55
CA VAL A 78 -29.90 -18.11 -20.75
C VAL A 78 -28.56 -18.70 -21.20
N ALA A 79 -27.86 -17.95 -22.03
CA ALA A 79 -26.49 -18.22 -22.44
C ALA A 79 -25.69 -16.90 -22.44
N TYR A 80 -24.39 -16.96 -22.64
CA TYR A 80 -23.53 -15.76 -22.58
C TYR A 80 -22.64 -15.69 -23.81
N SER A 81 -22.71 -14.58 -24.53
CA SER A 81 -21.87 -14.29 -25.69
C SER A 81 -20.39 -14.16 -25.24
N ILE A 82 -19.51 -14.95 -25.85
CA ILE A 82 -18.06 -14.94 -25.55
C ILE A 82 -17.48 -13.55 -25.77
N ASN A 83 -17.81 -12.90 -26.88
CA ASN A 83 -17.25 -11.62 -27.26
C ASN A 83 -17.57 -10.52 -26.23
N PHE A 84 -18.82 -10.35 -25.86
CA PHE A 84 -19.24 -9.36 -24.89
C PHE A 84 -18.75 -9.69 -23.48
N THR A 85 -18.63 -10.97 -23.11
CA THR A 85 -18.07 -11.42 -21.86
C THR A 85 -16.59 -11.01 -21.73
N ILE A 86 -15.77 -11.22 -22.77
CA ILE A 86 -14.36 -10.79 -22.80
C ILE A 86 -14.26 -9.27 -22.85
N MET A 87 -15.08 -8.61 -23.68
CA MET A 87 -15.06 -7.14 -23.75
C MET A 87 -15.40 -6.48 -22.41
N SER A 88 -16.36 -7.03 -21.66
CA SER A 88 -16.73 -6.53 -20.34
C SER A 88 -15.57 -6.68 -19.33
N LEU A 89 -14.84 -7.80 -19.36
CA LEU A 89 -13.64 -8.00 -18.54
C LEU A 89 -12.54 -6.98 -18.88
N MET A 90 -12.25 -6.78 -20.16
CA MET A 90 -11.25 -5.81 -20.61
C MET A 90 -11.64 -4.38 -20.23
N ALA A 91 -12.91 -4.00 -20.41
CA ALA A 91 -13.41 -2.70 -19.99
C ALA A 91 -13.26 -2.49 -18.49
N ALA A 92 -13.60 -3.50 -17.68
CA ALA A 92 -13.40 -3.44 -16.22
C ALA A 92 -11.94 -3.18 -15.87
N ALA A 93 -11.01 -3.99 -16.38
CA ALA A 93 -9.59 -3.90 -16.02
C ALA A 93 -8.95 -2.58 -16.49
N ILE A 94 -9.24 -2.17 -17.74
CA ILE A 94 -8.64 -0.96 -18.33
C ILE A 94 -9.18 0.31 -17.65
N VAL A 95 -10.51 0.44 -17.55
CA VAL A 95 -11.11 1.67 -17.03
C VAL A 95 -10.84 1.83 -15.54
N THR A 96 -10.94 0.76 -14.74
CA THR A 96 -10.60 0.84 -13.31
C THR A 96 -9.10 1.04 -13.09
N GLY A 97 -8.24 0.41 -13.90
CA GLY A 97 -6.80 0.65 -13.89
C GLY A 97 -6.43 2.11 -14.21
N LEU A 98 -7.12 2.71 -15.19
CA LEU A 98 -6.97 4.13 -15.51
C LEU A 98 -7.40 5.03 -14.34
N GLY A 99 -8.52 4.73 -13.69
CA GLY A 99 -8.97 5.45 -12.50
C GLY A 99 -7.95 5.40 -11.35
N LEU A 100 -7.37 4.22 -11.10
CA LEU A 100 -6.29 4.06 -10.12
C LEU A 100 -5.03 4.83 -10.51
N ALA A 101 -4.67 4.84 -11.80
CA ALA A 101 -3.54 5.62 -12.31
C ALA A 101 -3.75 7.12 -12.09
N VAL A 102 -4.93 7.64 -12.42
CA VAL A 102 -5.28 9.05 -12.17
C VAL A 102 -5.13 9.39 -10.69
N ALA A 103 -5.63 8.54 -9.79
CA ALA A 103 -5.50 8.76 -8.35
C ALA A 103 -4.04 8.71 -7.84
N VAL A 104 -3.15 7.98 -8.51
CA VAL A 104 -1.73 7.91 -8.13
C VAL A 104 -0.94 9.10 -8.65
N PHE A 105 -1.23 9.58 -9.87
CA PHE A 105 -0.41 10.60 -10.53
C PHE A 105 -0.87 12.04 -10.32
N PHE A 106 -2.15 12.25 -10.01
CA PHE A 106 -2.67 13.61 -9.80
C PHE A 106 -2.65 14.02 -8.33
N SER A 107 -2.62 15.33 -8.09
CA SER A 107 -2.53 15.90 -6.76
C SER A 107 -3.80 15.67 -5.92
N ARG A 108 -3.60 15.54 -4.61
CA ARG A 108 -4.69 15.38 -3.64
C ARG A 108 -5.47 16.69 -3.44
N PRO A 109 -6.78 16.65 -3.17
CA PRO A 109 -7.69 15.48 -3.14
C PRO A 109 -8.29 15.14 -4.51
N PHE A 110 -7.98 15.95 -5.53
CA PHE A 110 -8.60 15.86 -6.85
C PHE A 110 -8.36 14.52 -7.54
N GLY A 111 -7.14 13.97 -7.43
CA GLY A 111 -6.78 12.68 -8.02
C GLY A 111 -7.67 11.53 -7.52
N ALA A 112 -7.96 11.47 -6.21
CA ALA A 112 -8.82 10.43 -5.64
C ALA A 112 -10.28 10.57 -6.08
N LEU A 113 -10.79 11.79 -6.14
CA LEU A 113 -12.17 12.05 -6.58
C LEU A 113 -12.36 11.67 -8.04
N VAL A 114 -11.52 12.17 -8.94
CA VAL A 114 -11.60 11.87 -10.38
C VAL A 114 -11.31 10.39 -10.66
N GLY A 115 -10.28 9.84 -10.02
CA GLY A 115 -9.95 8.41 -10.13
C GLY A 115 -11.10 7.52 -9.67
N GLY A 116 -11.74 7.86 -8.54
CA GLY A 116 -12.92 7.17 -8.03
C GLY A 116 -14.12 7.28 -8.98
N ALA A 117 -14.36 8.45 -9.57
CA ALA A 117 -15.41 8.62 -10.57
C ALA A 117 -15.16 7.75 -11.81
N ILE A 118 -13.92 7.68 -12.30
CA ILE A 118 -13.55 6.81 -13.42
C ILE A 118 -13.76 5.33 -13.06
N ILE A 119 -13.43 4.90 -11.82
CA ILE A 119 -13.70 3.53 -11.36
C ILE A 119 -15.21 3.25 -11.37
N GLY A 120 -16.03 4.14 -10.83
CA GLY A 120 -17.49 3.99 -10.84
C GLY A 120 -18.08 3.90 -12.25
N ILE A 121 -17.57 4.71 -13.20
CA ILE A 121 -17.91 4.61 -14.62
C ILE A 121 -17.44 3.26 -15.18
N GLY A 122 -16.26 2.77 -14.80
CA GLY A 122 -15.74 1.47 -15.20
C GLY A 122 -16.62 0.31 -14.74
N VAL A 123 -17.17 0.39 -13.52
CA VAL A 123 -18.17 -0.57 -13.00
C VAL A 123 -19.42 -0.56 -13.88
N ALA A 124 -19.94 0.63 -14.21
CA ALA A 124 -21.11 0.77 -15.07
C ALA A 124 -20.84 0.24 -16.48
N CYS A 125 -19.73 0.62 -17.12
CA CYS A 125 -19.35 0.11 -18.43
C CYS A 125 -19.26 -1.41 -18.45
N MET A 126 -18.62 -2.01 -17.46
CA MET A 126 -18.52 -3.47 -17.35
C MET A 126 -19.90 -4.10 -17.19
N HIS A 127 -20.75 -3.54 -16.29
CA HIS A 127 -22.09 -4.09 -16.04
C HIS A 127 -22.95 -4.09 -17.31
N TYR A 128 -23.07 -2.97 -18.01
CA TYR A 128 -23.92 -2.89 -19.19
C TYR A 128 -23.37 -3.67 -20.39
N LEU A 129 -22.05 -3.77 -20.55
CA LEU A 129 -21.41 -4.70 -21.50
C LEU A 129 -21.65 -6.17 -21.11
N GLY A 130 -21.58 -6.48 -19.81
CA GLY A 130 -21.89 -7.82 -19.29
C GLY A 130 -23.35 -8.20 -19.50
N MET A 131 -24.27 -7.25 -19.32
CA MET A 131 -25.70 -7.45 -19.65
C MET A 131 -25.91 -7.62 -21.14
N SER A 132 -25.10 -6.97 -21.99
CA SER A 132 -25.16 -7.21 -23.46
C SER A 132 -24.63 -8.60 -23.85
N ALA A 133 -23.87 -9.26 -22.95
CA ALA A 133 -23.45 -10.64 -23.13
C ALA A 133 -24.60 -11.65 -22.89
N LEU A 134 -25.64 -11.26 -22.14
CA LEU A 134 -26.75 -12.12 -21.80
C LEU A 134 -27.60 -12.40 -23.06
N GLU A 135 -27.61 -13.65 -23.49
CA GLU A 135 -28.45 -14.15 -24.59
C GLU A 135 -29.68 -14.86 -24.01
N LEU A 136 -30.85 -14.40 -24.41
CA LEU A 136 -32.16 -14.95 -24.00
C LEU A 136 -33.14 -14.86 -25.18
N PRO A 137 -34.22 -15.66 -25.18
CA PRO A 137 -35.25 -15.60 -26.20
C PRO A 137 -36.16 -14.37 -26.00
N GLY A 138 -35.59 -13.17 -26.24
CA GLY A 138 -36.24 -11.90 -26.00
C GLY A 138 -35.25 -10.73 -26.10
N HIS A 139 -35.65 -9.57 -25.60
CA HIS A 139 -34.78 -8.41 -25.44
C HIS A 139 -34.99 -7.75 -24.08
N ILE A 140 -33.95 -7.03 -23.60
CA ILE A 140 -34.00 -6.30 -22.35
C ILE A 140 -34.51 -4.90 -22.63
N ALA A 141 -35.61 -4.52 -21.99
CA ALA A 141 -36.08 -3.15 -21.89
C ALA A 141 -35.55 -2.52 -20.59
N TRP A 142 -35.08 -1.28 -20.67
CA TRP A 142 -34.42 -0.60 -19.53
C TRP A 142 -35.28 0.49 -18.96
N GLU A 143 -35.50 0.47 -17.63
CA GLU A 143 -36.08 1.61 -16.92
C GLU A 143 -34.99 2.65 -16.59
N LEU A 144 -34.93 3.72 -17.37
CA LEU A 144 -33.90 4.76 -17.30
C LEU A 144 -33.68 5.36 -15.91
N PRO A 145 -34.68 5.59 -15.05
CA PRO A 145 -34.46 6.12 -13.70
C PRO A 145 -33.58 5.22 -12.84
N TYR A 146 -33.75 3.88 -12.90
CA TYR A 146 -32.92 2.93 -12.18
C TYR A 146 -31.52 2.82 -12.79
N VAL A 147 -31.38 2.92 -14.12
CA VAL A 147 -30.08 3.00 -14.80
C VAL A 147 -29.30 4.20 -14.30
N ALA A 148 -29.91 5.39 -14.30
CA ALA A 148 -29.26 6.61 -13.81
C ALA A 148 -28.89 6.50 -12.32
N ALA A 149 -29.81 6.00 -11.50
CA ALA A 149 -29.56 5.82 -10.05
C ALA A 149 -28.40 4.87 -9.78
N SER A 150 -28.31 3.73 -10.52
CA SER A 150 -27.24 2.76 -10.36
C SER A 150 -25.87 3.39 -10.65
N ILE A 151 -25.76 4.16 -11.73
CA ILE A 151 -24.50 4.84 -12.11
C ILE A 151 -24.10 5.87 -11.04
N VAL A 152 -25.04 6.71 -10.61
CA VAL A 152 -24.77 7.76 -9.63
C VAL A 152 -24.31 7.16 -8.30
N ILE A 153 -25.01 6.14 -7.78
CA ILE A 153 -24.65 5.46 -6.52
C ILE A 153 -23.26 4.83 -6.65
N GLY A 154 -23.00 4.10 -7.74
CA GLY A 154 -21.71 3.45 -7.99
C GLY A 154 -20.56 4.47 -8.04
N VAL A 155 -20.74 5.58 -8.77
CA VAL A 155 -19.74 6.65 -8.88
C VAL A 155 -19.48 7.31 -7.53
N VAL A 156 -20.50 7.72 -6.79
CA VAL A 156 -20.36 8.42 -5.50
C VAL A 156 -19.65 7.53 -4.48
N LEU A 157 -20.02 6.26 -4.37
CA LEU A 157 -19.39 5.32 -3.45
C LEU A 157 -17.95 4.99 -3.85
N ALA A 158 -17.64 4.87 -5.14
CA ALA A 158 -16.28 4.66 -5.61
C ALA A 158 -15.37 5.88 -5.34
N MET A 159 -15.90 7.10 -5.51
CA MET A 159 -15.20 8.35 -5.11
C MET A 159 -14.91 8.36 -3.61
N ALA A 160 -15.89 8.00 -2.78
CA ALA A 160 -15.72 7.90 -1.33
C ALA A 160 -14.67 6.84 -0.96
N ALA A 161 -14.73 5.65 -1.57
CA ALA A 161 -13.79 4.56 -1.34
C ALA A 161 -12.35 4.99 -1.59
N LEU A 162 -12.10 5.62 -2.74
CA LEU A 162 -10.74 6.01 -3.12
C LEU A 162 -10.23 7.21 -2.29
N THR A 163 -11.13 8.12 -1.90
CA THR A 163 -10.80 9.23 -0.99
C THR A 163 -10.40 8.71 0.40
N VAL A 164 -11.10 7.70 0.93
CA VAL A 164 -10.75 7.06 2.20
C VAL A 164 -9.41 6.32 2.08
N ALA A 165 -9.22 5.53 1.00
CA ALA A 165 -7.97 4.81 0.74
C ALA A 165 -6.77 5.76 0.64
N GLU A 166 -6.97 6.95 0.11
CA GLU A 166 -5.92 7.96 0.00
C GLU A 166 -5.56 8.60 1.34
N ARG A 167 -6.55 8.91 2.16
CA ARG A 167 -6.36 9.65 3.42
C ARG A 167 -5.90 8.78 4.57
N SER A 168 -6.30 7.51 4.61
CA SER A 168 -6.01 6.61 5.72
C SER A 168 -5.00 5.53 5.35
N ARG A 169 -3.93 5.42 6.16
CA ARG A 169 -2.95 4.32 6.08
C ARG A 169 -3.18 3.24 7.13
N SER A 170 -4.21 3.39 7.98
CA SER A 170 -4.53 2.43 9.02
C SER A 170 -5.20 1.17 8.45
N ARG A 171 -5.11 0.05 9.18
CA ARG A 171 -5.80 -1.19 8.80
C ARG A 171 -7.33 -1.00 8.73
N SER A 172 -7.89 -0.25 9.67
CA SER A 172 -9.33 0.07 9.68
C SER A 172 -9.73 0.92 8.46
N GLY A 173 -8.93 1.90 8.08
CA GLY A 173 -9.18 2.71 6.88
C GLY A 173 -9.10 1.91 5.60
N LEU A 174 -8.16 0.95 5.51
CA LEU A 174 -8.05 0.02 4.38
C LEU A 174 -9.32 -0.83 4.25
N LEU A 175 -9.78 -1.43 5.35
CA LEU A 175 -11.00 -2.24 5.38
C LEU A 175 -12.24 -1.43 5.03
N PHE A 176 -12.33 -0.20 5.55
CA PHE A 176 -13.45 0.68 5.25
C PHE A 176 -13.48 1.14 3.79
N ALA A 177 -12.34 1.45 3.21
CA ALA A 177 -12.24 1.76 1.77
C ALA A 177 -12.65 0.56 0.89
N ALA A 178 -12.20 -0.65 1.25
CA ALA A 178 -12.58 -1.88 0.54
C ALA A 178 -14.09 -2.15 0.66
N LEU A 179 -14.68 -1.91 1.84
CA LEU A 179 -16.12 -2.04 2.05
C LEU A 179 -16.92 -1.03 1.20
N LEU A 180 -16.48 0.23 1.14
CA LEU A 180 -17.11 1.26 0.29
C LEU A 180 -17.04 0.89 -1.19
N LEU A 181 -15.90 0.36 -1.65
CA LEU A 181 -15.76 -0.09 -3.05
C LEU A 181 -16.65 -1.30 -3.34
N THR A 182 -16.75 -2.24 -2.40
CA THR A 182 -17.68 -3.37 -2.47
C THR A 182 -19.13 -2.89 -2.58
N LEU A 183 -19.52 -1.94 -1.72
CA LEU A 183 -20.85 -1.33 -1.76
C LEU A 183 -21.10 -0.60 -3.08
N ALA A 184 -20.09 0.08 -3.65
CA ALA A 184 -20.19 0.71 -4.97
C ALA A 184 -20.57 -0.30 -6.05
N ILE A 185 -19.90 -1.45 -6.08
CA ILE A 185 -20.09 -2.49 -7.10
C ILE A 185 -21.44 -3.19 -6.90
N VAL A 186 -21.72 -3.63 -5.68
CA VAL A 186 -22.91 -4.42 -5.35
C VAL A 186 -24.19 -3.58 -5.49
N SER A 187 -24.20 -2.34 -4.93
CA SER A 187 -25.37 -1.47 -5.07
C SER A 187 -25.63 -1.04 -6.50
N HIS A 188 -24.56 -0.76 -7.28
CA HIS A 188 -24.70 -0.50 -8.71
C HIS A 188 -25.36 -1.68 -9.41
N HIS A 189 -24.83 -2.91 -9.22
CA HIS A 189 -25.34 -4.12 -9.89
C HIS A 189 -26.82 -4.36 -9.59
N PHE A 190 -27.21 -4.45 -8.32
CA PHE A 190 -28.59 -4.77 -7.97
C PHE A 190 -29.58 -3.64 -8.29
N THR A 191 -29.14 -2.37 -8.25
CA THR A 191 -29.99 -1.25 -8.70
C THR A 191 -30.20 -1.32 -10.21
N ALA A 192 -29.16 -1.63 -10.97
CA ALA A 192 -29.24 -1.81 -12.42
C ALA A 192 -30.08 -3.04 -12.81
N MET A 193 -29.99 -4.14 -12.05
CA MET A 193 -30.87 -5.32 -12.25
C MET A 193 -32.34 -4.99 -11.99
N GLY A 194 -32.63 -4.07 -11.06
CA GLY A 194 -33.97 -3.53 -10.86
C GLY A 194 -34.53 -2.72 -12.05
N ALA A 195 -33.66 -2.32 -13.00
CA ALA A 195 -34.05 -1.64 -14.23
C ALA A 195 -34.41 -2.62 -15.39
N VAL A 196 -34.17 -3.92 -15.22
CA VAL A 196 -34.33 -4.93 -16.27
C VAL A 196 -35.78 -5.38 -16.38
N ASP A 197 -36.34 -5.27 -17.59
CA ASP A 197 -37.59 -5.89 -18.00
C ASP A 197 -37.29 -6.79 -19.19
N ILE A 198 -37.59 -8.08 -19.09
CA ILE A 198 -37.44 -9.02 -20.20
C ILE A 198 -38.73 -9.05 -21.00
N VAL A 199 -38.62 -8.65 -22.28
CA VAL A 199 -39.71 -8.74 -23.25
C VAL A 199 -39.46 -9.98 -24.13
N PRO A 200 -40.29 -11.02 -24.04
CA PRO A 200 -40.12 -12.25 -24.81
C PRO A 200 -40.19 -11.99 -26.30
N ASP A 201 -39.30 -12.62 -27.07
CA ASP A 201 -39.34 -12.64 -28.55
C ASP A 201 -39.03 -14.06 -29.04
N PRO A 202 -40.04 -14.85 -29.38
CA PRO A 202 -39.88 -16.25 -29.81
C PRO A 202 -39.08 -16.42 -31.10
N MET A 203 -38.90 -15.36 -31.89
CA MET A 203 -38.13 -15.40 -33.12
C MET A 203 -36.63 -15.32 -32.92
N ARG A 204 -36.20 -14.87 -31.73
CA ARG A 204 -34.77 -14.71 -31.37
C ARG A 204 -34.22 -16.05 -30.90
N ARG A 205 -33.26 -16.61 -31.65
CA ARG A 205 -32.53 -17.83 -31.28
C ARG A 205 -31.21 -17.49 -30.56
N LEU A 206 -30.76 -18.39 -29.67
CA LEU A 206 -29.46 -18.32 -29.06
C LEU A 206 -28.35 -18.51 -30.10
N THR A 207 -27.24 -17.82 -29.96
CA THR A 207 -26.09 -17.85 -30.87
C THR A 207 -25.30 -19.16 -30.67
N GLU A 208 -24.74 -19.73 -31.74
CA GLU A 208 -23.94 -20.97 -31.65
C GLU A 208 -22.62 -20.78 -30.85
N MET A 209 -22.08 -19.55 -30.74
CA MET A 209 -20.88 -19.20 -29.99
C MET A 209 -21.20 -18.61 -28.60
N SER A 210 -21.93 -19.35 -27.79
CA SER A 210 -22.24 -18.93 -26.42
C SER A 210 -21.58 -19.82 -25.36
N LEU A 211 -21.23 -19.18 -24.21
CA LEU A 211 -20.75 -19.90 -23.03
C LEU A 211 -21.94 -20.48 -22.28
N SER A 212 -21.82 -21.77 -21.90
CA SER A 212 -22.76 -22.34 -20.95
C SER A 212 -22.52 -21.74 -19.53
N PRO A 213 -23.55 -21.72 -18.66
CA PRO A 213 -23.40 -21.31 -17.29
C PRO A 213 -22.26 -22.06 -16.56
N ALA A 214 -22.04 -23.34 -16.86
CA ALA A 214 -20.99 -24.15 -16.29
C ALA A 214 -19.57 -23.70 -16.74
N SER A 215 -19.40 -23.39 -18.03
CA SER A 215 -18.12 -22.86 -18.54
C SER A 215 -17.81 -21.49 -17.98
N LEU A 216 -18.82 -20.64 -17.84
CA LEU A 216 -18.70 -19.33 -17.21
C LEU A 216 -18.32 -19.45 -15.72
N ALA A 217 -18.97 -20.35 -14.97
CA ALA A 217 -18.66 -20.63 -13.58
C ALA A 217 -17.19 -21.10 -13.40
N LEU A 218 -16.67 -21.95 -14.31
CA LEU A 218 -15.28 -22.38 -14.28
C LEU A 218 -14.30 -21.22 -14.53
N ALA A 219 -14.61 -20.34 -15.49
CA ALA A 219 -13.80 -19.16 -15.75
C ALA A 219 -13.75 -18.22 -14.52
N ILE A 220 -14.91 -17.96 -13.89
CA ILE A 220 -15.03 -17.16 -12.68
C ILE A 220 -14.21 -17.79 -11.52
N ALA A 221 -14.34 -19.11 -11.30
CA ALA A 221 -13.61 -19.81 -10.25
C ALA A 221 -12.08 -19.68 -10.45
N SER A 222 -11.61 -19.79 -11.69
CA SER A 222 -10.20 -19.63 -12.03
C SER A 222 -9.69 -18.21 -11.74
N ILE A 223 -10.48 -17.19 -12.09
CA ILE A 223 -10.16 -15.78 -11.83
C ILE A 223 -10.20 -15.50 -10.32
N ALA A 224 -11.20 -16.00 -9.60
CA ALA A 224 -11.29 -15.85 -8.14
C ALA A 224 -10.09 -16.49 -7.43
N ALA A 225 -9.66 -17.69 -7.87
CA ALA A 225 -8.46 -18.34 -7.36
C ALA A 225 -7.19 -17.51 -7.62
N ALA A 226 -7.06 -16.90 -8.80
CA ALA A 226 -5.95 -16.01 -9.12
C ALA A 226 -5.94 -14.75 -8.23
N ILE A 227 -7.09 -14.13 -7.97
CA ILE A 227 -7.24 -12.97 -7.07
C ILE A 227 -6.83 -13.36 -5.65
N LEU A 228 -7.31 -14.50 -5.14
CA LEU A 228 -6.94 -15.02 -3.82
C LEU A 228 -5.44 -15.29 -3.73
N GLY A 229 -4.84 -15.91 -4.75
CA GLY A 229 -3.40 -16.13 -4.84
C GLY A 229 -2.62 -14.81 -4.78
N MET A 230 -3.02 -13.81 -5.53
CA MET A 230 -2.40 -12.48 -5.53
C MET A 230 -2.54 -11.78 -4.18
N SER A 231 -3.71 -11.90 -3.53
CA SER A 231 -3.97 -11.37 -2.19
C SER A 231 -3.04 -12.02 -1.15
N LEU A 232 -2.89 -13.36 -1.18
CA LEU A 232 -1.99 -14.10 -0.30
C LEU A 232 -0.52 -13.70 -0.52
N ILE A 233 -0.06 -13.66 -1.76
CA ILE A 233 1.31 -13.22 -2.09
C ILE A 233 1.57 -11.81 -1.57
N SER A 234 0.59 -10.90 -1.73
CA SER A 234 0.68 -9.55 -1.21
C SER A 234 0.79 -9.53 0.32
N ALA A 235 -0.05 -10.29 1.01
CA ALA A 235 -0.03 -10.38 2.48
C ALA A 235 1.28 -10.99 3.01
N PHE A 236 1.81 -12.03 2.35
CA PHE A 236 3.11 -12.62 2.71
C PHE A 236 4.27 -11.66 2.48
N ALA A 237 4.25 -10.91 1.38
CA ALA A 237 5.29 -9.92 1.11
C ALA A 237 5.29 -8.80 2.16
N ASP A 238 4.11 -8.33 2.60
CA ASP A 238 4.01 -7.32 3.67
C ASP A 238 4.56 -7.84 4.98
N ARG A 239 4.16 -9.05 5.40
CA ARG A 239 4.67 -9.66 6.64
C ARG A 239 6.20 -9.80 6.61
N ARG A 240 6.78 -10.26 5.49
CA ARG A 240 8.24 -10.38 5.36
C ARG A 240 8.97 -9.05 5.45
N LEU A 241 8.40 -7.98 4.93
CA LEU A 241 8.98 -6.63 5.02
C LEU A 241 8.90 -6.10 6.46
N ASP A 242 7.76 -6.27 7.11
CA ASP A 242 7.57 -5.89 8.52
C ASP A 242 8.51 -6.66 9.45
N ASP A 243 8.64 -7.99 9.26
CA ASP A 243 9.54 -8.84 10.04
C ASP A 243 11.01 -8.43 9.87
N LYS A 244 11.45 -8.14 8.62
CA LYS A 244 12.82 -7.65 8.37
C LYS A 244 13.05 -6.28 8.99
N GLY A 245 12.10 -5.36 8.91
CA GLY A 245 12.19 -4.06 9.55
C GLY A 245 12.31 -4.19 11.06
N ARG A 246 11.49 -5.03 11.68
CA ARG A 246 11.50 -5.28 13.12
C ARG A 246 12.80 -5.95 13.59
N LEU A 247 13.32 -6.93 12.84
CA LEU A 247 14.59 -7.56 13.16
C LEU A 247 15.76 -6.58 13.08
N LEU A 248 15.77 -5.70 12.08
CA LEU A 248 16.77 -4.66 11.94
C LEU A 248 16.70 -3.67 13.12
N GLU A 249 15.50 -3.23 13.50
CA GLU A 249 15.28 -2.34 14.64
C GLU A 249 15.75 -2.97 15.94
N LEU A 250 15.41 -4.25 16.19
CA LEU A 250 15.88 -5.00 17.36
C LEU A 250 17.41 -5.10 17.37
N ALA A 251 18.02 -5.47 16.24
CA ALA A 251 19.47 -5.59 16.14
C ALA A 251 20.19 -4.26 16.39
N LEU A 252 19.67 -3.15 15.84
CA LEU A 252 20.23 -1.82 16.06
C LEU A 252 20.09 -1.35 17.52
N ASN A 253 18.97 -1.64 18.17
CA ASN A 253 18.72 -1.22 19.56
C ASN A 253 19.44 -2.07 20.59
N ASP A 254 19.83 -3.31 20.27
CA ASP A 254 20.66 -4.18 21.13
C ASP A 254 22.15 -3.88 21.01
N MET A 255 22.57 -3.01 20.09
CA MET A 255 23.97 -2.61 19.96
C MET A 255 24.42 -1.74 21.14
N THR A 256 25.66 -1.97 21.61
CA THR A 256 26.30 -1.14 22.65
C THR A 256 26.70 0.25 22.14
N GLN A 257 26.85 0.40 20.83
CA GLN A 257 27.20 1.64 20.14
C GLN A 257 25.96 2.43 19.75
N GLY A 258 26.01 3.75 19.85
CA GLY A 258 25.07 4.66 19.23
C GLY A 258 25.27 4.67 17.72
N VAL A 259 24.21 4.45 16.94
CA VAL A 259 24.25 4.41 15.47
C VAL A 259 23.29 5.44 14.88
N VAL A 260 23.77 6.21 13.91
CA VAL A 260 22.97 7.14 13.10
C VAL A 260 23.32 6.97 11.63
N LEU A 261 22.31 7.07 10.76
CA LEU A 261 22.44 7.03 9.30
C LEU A 261 21.79 8.27 8.72
N PHE A 262 22.51 8.97 7.85
CA PHE A 262 22.01 10.15 7.16
C PHE A 262 22.03 9.96 5.64
N ASP A 263 21.16 10.68 4.93
CA ASP A 263 21.21 10.79 3.48
C ASP A 263 22.18 11.88 3.03
N SER A 264 22.39 12.00 1.70
CA SER A 264 23.27 13.00 1.08
C SER A 264 22.87 14.46 1.36
N SER A 265 21.64 14.71 1.82
CA SER A 265 21.13 16.03 2.21
C SER A 265 21.31 16.32 3.71
N GLY A 266 21.92 15.40 4.47
CA GLY A 266 22.10 15.51 5.91
C GLY A 266 20.81 15.29 6.70
N ARG A 267 19.85 14.53 6.15
CA ARG A 267 18.65 14.11 6.89
C ARG A 267 18.85 12.75 7.53
N LEU A 268 18.47 12.64 8.79
CA LEU A 268 18.50 11.41 9.55
C LEU A 268 17.53 10.39 8.94
N LEU A 269 18.02 9.21 8.61
CA LEU A 269 17.22 8.08 8.13
C LEU A 269 16.97 7.06 9.22
N ILE A 270 18.01 6.69 9.95
CA ILE A 270 17.99 5.67 10.99
C ILE A 270 18.77 6.18 12.19
N ARG A 271 18.28 5.86 13.37
CA ARG A 271 19.01 5.96 14.64
C ARG A 271 18.63 4.79 15.54
N ASN A 272 19.49 4.41 16.47
CA ASN A 272 19.13 3.49 17.53
C ASN A 272 18.87 4.23 18.87
N ASP A 273 18.26 3.53 19.82
CA ASP A 273 17.95 4.11 21.12
C ASP A 273 19.23 4.36 21.96
N ARG A 274 20.29 3.60 21.70
CA ARG A 274 21.59 3.80 22.34
C ARG A 274 22.16 5.18 22.04
N TYR A 275 22.02 5.70 20.82
CA TYR A 275 22.44 7.06 20.47
C TYR A 275 21.70 8.13 21.29
N LEU A 276 20.38 7.97 21.50
CA LEU A 276 19.61 8.88 22.34
C LEU A 276 20.07 8.85 23.79
N GLN A 277 20.21 7.65 24.35
CA GLN A 277 20.63 7.43 25.74
C GLN A 277 22.05 7.98 26.01
N MET A 278 22.96 7.81 25.04
CA MET A 278 24.35 8.24 25.17
C MET A 278 24.49 9.76 25.34
N TYR A 279 23.59 10.52 24.70
CA TYR A 279 23.64 11.98 24.66
C TYR A 279 22.46 12.66 25.35
N ASP A 280 21.59 11.91 26.02
CA ASP A 280 20.35 12.38 26.66
C ASP A 280 19.47 13.21 25.71
N LEU A 281 19.19 12.65 24.52
CA LEU A 281 18.48 13.35 23.46
C LEU A 281 17.00 12.96 23.40
N SER A 282 16.15 13.94 23.10
CA SER A 282 14.73 13.71 22.88
C SER A 282 14.45 13.00 21.56
N ALA A 283 13.71 11.88 21.61
CA ALA A 283 13.22 11.18 20.42
C ALA A 283 12.30 12.03 19.53
N GLN A 284 11.71 13.11 20.06
CA GLN A 284 10.88 14.03 19.29
C GLN A 284 11.71 14.92 18.36
N VAL A 285 12.93 15.27 18.76
CA VAL A 285 13.85 16.09 17.97
C VAL A 285 14.70 15.21 17.05
N VAL A 286 15.21 14.08 17.60
CA VAL A 286 16.04 13.14 16.85
C VAL A 286 15.19 12.01 16.29
N ASN A 287 14.46 12.31 15.22
CA ASN A 287 13.60 11.36 14.54
C ASN A 287 13.95 11.26 13.03
N PRO A 288 13.56 10.19 12.34
CA PRO A 288 13.75 10.09 10.89
C PRO A 288 13.19 11.30 10.14
N GLY A 289 14.03 11.92 9.29
CA GLY A 289 13.75 13.17 8.57
C GLY A 289 14.31 14.43 9.22
N ALA A 290 14.77 14.39 10.50
CA ALA A 290 15.42 15.50 11.16
C ALA A 290 16.73 15.90 10.43
N LYS A 291 17.04 17.19 10.39
CA LYS A 291 18.30 17.65 9.81
C LYS A 291 19.45 17.50 10.79
N LEU A 292 20.63 17.17 10.30
CA LEU A 292 21.85 17.09 11.11
C LEU A 292 22.06 18.36 11.97
N ALA A 293 21.86 19.55 11.37
CA ALA A 293 22.02 20.81 12.07
C ALA A 293 21.08 20.97 13.29
N ASP A 294 19.86 20.44 13.22
CA ASP A 294 18.89 20.50 14.31
C ASP A 294 19.30 19.53 15.44
N ILE A 295 19.81 18.35 15.08
CA ILE A 295 20.31 17.34 16.02
C ILE A 295 21.55 17.87 16.74
N VAL A 296 22.50 18.46 16.02
CA VAL A 296 23.73 19.02 16.59
C VAL A 296 23.41 20.22 17.50
N ARG A 297 22.47 21.08 17.10
CA ARG A 297 21.99 22.18 17.95
C ARG A 297 21.35 21.64 19.25
N HIS A 298 20.55 20.61 19.15
CA HIS A 298 19.93 19.98 20.32
C HIS A 298 20.98 19.37 21.24
N ARG A 299 22.04 18.73 20.71
CA ARG A 299 23.19 18.26 21.50
C ARG A 299 23.93 19.38 22.23
N ALA A 300 24.08 20.55 21.59
CA ALA A 300 24.65 21.72 22.23
C ALA A 300 23.77 22.26 23.38
N GLN A 301 22.44 22.25 23.18
CA GLN A 301 21.47 22.68 24.19
C GLN A 301 21.43 21.74 25.40
N THR A 302 21.53 20.42 25.19
CA THR A 302 21.61 19.43 26.29
C THR A 302 22.98 19.36 26.93
N GLY A 303 23.97 20.16 26.47
CA GLY A 303 25.32 20.17 26.97
C GLY A 303 26.19 18.99 26.54
N SER A 304 25.64 18.10 25.67
CA SER A 304 26.38 16.93 25.17
C SER A 304 27.36 17.23 24.02
N LEU A 305 27.47 18.51 23.64
CA LEU A 305 28.44 19.01 22.67
C LEU A 305 29.04 20.33 23.20
N GLN A 306 30.35 20.36 23.40
CA GLN A 306 31.06 21.55 23.88
C GLN A 306 31.66 22.41 22.76
N LEU A 307 31.49 22.02 21.51
CA LEU A 307 31.96 22.72 20.33
C LEU A 307 30.89 23.67 19.78
N ASP A 308 31.32 24.65 19.00
CA ASP A 308 30.39 25.46 18.21
C ASP A 308 29.58 24.58 17.25
N ALA A 309 28.26 24.55 17.44
CA ALA A 309 27.36 23.66 16.70
C ALA A 309 27.34 23.95 15.19
N GLN A 310 27.53 25.23 14.79
CA GLN A 310 27.52 25.63 13.39
C GLN A 310 28.81 25.22 12.69
N GLN A 311 29.96 25.48 13.35
CA GLN A 311 31.26 25.10 12.81
C GLN A 311 31.38 23.57 12.74
N TYR A 312 30.98 22.86 13.78
CA TYR A 312 30.97 21.37 13.80
C TYR A 312 30.16 20.78 12.67
N CYS A 313 28.93 21.31 12.41
CA CYS A 313 28.11 20.85 11.30
C CYS A 313 28.75 21.12 9.94
N LYS A 314 29.36 22.28 9.77
CA LYS A 314 30.02 22.67 8.51
C LYS A 314 31.19 21.73 8.23
N ASP A 315 32.08 21.55 9.19
CA ASP A 315 33.27 20.70 9.07
C ASP A 315 32.87 19.25 8.76
N LEU A 316 31.86 18.74 9.47
CA LEU A 316 31.36 17.40 9.25
C LEU A 316 30.78 17.21 7.83
N ILE A 317 29.99 18.16 7.33
CA ILE A 317 29.41 18.09 5.98
C ILE A 317 30.51 18.21 4.91
N GLU A 318 31.50 19.08 5.09
CA GLU A 318 32.62 19.26 4.15
C GLU A 318 33.48 17.99 4.04
N GLU A 319 33.82 17.36 5.17
CA GLU A 319 34.58 16.12 5.19
C GLU A 319 33.80 14.94 4.61
N MET A 320 32.51 14.83 4.93
CA MET A 320 31.63 13.81 4.38
C MET A 320 31.47 13.96 2.86
N ALA A 321 31.37 15.19 2.34
CA ALA A 321 31.34 15.47 0.92
C ALA A 321 32.65 15.09 0.22
N GLY A 322 33.78 15.15 0.95
CA GLY A 322 35.09 14.70 0.47
C GLY A 322 35.28 13.17 0.44
N GLY A 323 34.29 12.40 0.89
CA GLY A 323 34.33 10.93 0.87
C GLY A 323 35.35 10.30 1.82
N LYS A 324 35.76 11.02 2.86
CA LYS A 324 36.76 10.56 3.84
C LYS A 324 36.10 10.05 5.11
N ASP A 325 36.73 9.05 5.73
CA ASP A 325 36.38 8.62 7.08
C ASP A 325 36.83 9.69 8.08
N LEU A 326 35.90 10.12 8.95
CA LEU A 326 36.20 11.02 10.05
C LEU A 326 36.15 10.23 11.36
N SER A 327 37.25 10.21 12.11
CA SER A 327 37.33 9.53 13.42
C SER A 327 37.99 10.42 14.45
N PHE A 328 37.32 10.59 15.60
CA PHE A 328 37.89 11.38 16.74
C PHE A 328 37.29 10.88 18.07
N ILE A 329 37.95 11.26 19.18
CA ILE A 329 37.44 11.02 20.52
C ILE A 329 36.86 12.32 21.04
N ALA A 330 35.57 12.34 21.35
CA ALA A 330 34.88 13.44 22.00
C ALA A 330 34.83 13.21 23.50
N GLN A 331 35.13 14.25 24.30
CA GLN A 331 34.89 14.25 25.72
C GLN A 331 33.46 14.73 26.01
N SER A 332 32.69 13.95 26.75
CA SER A 332 31.39 14.36 27.24
C SER A 332 31.52 15.15 28.54
N PRO A 333 30.59 16.12 28.85
CA PRO A 333 30.64 16.91 30.06
C PRO A 333 30.59 16.08 31.36
N ASP A 334 30.05 14.88 31.32
CA ASP A 334 30.00 13.92 32.42
C ASP A 334 31.28 13.09 32.56
N GLY A 335 32.34 13.42 31.81
CA GLY A 335 33.65 12.78 31.87
C GLY A 335 33.81 11.53 31.02
N ARG A 336 32.80 11.14 30.22
CA ARG A 336 32.91 10.00 29.30
C ARG A 336 33.72 10.34 28.06
N SER A 337 34.49 9.37 27.60
CA SER A 337 35.26 9.43 26.33
C SER A 337 34.50 8.65 25.25
N ILE A 338 33.99 9.35 24.26
CA ILE A 338 33.19 8.76 23.21
C ILE A 338 33.98 8.75 21.91
N SER A 339 34.27 7.57 21.38
CA SER A 339 34.83 7.40 20.03
C SER A 339 33.74 7.62 19.00
N VAL A 340 33.92 8.62 18.15
CA VAL A 340 32.98 8.95 17.05
C VAL A 340 33.64 8.59 15.73
N VAL A 341 32.98 7.78 14.92
CA VAL A 341 33.42 7.42 13.59
C VAL A 341 32.29 7.68 12.59
N ASN A 342 32.55 8.58 11.65
CA ASN A 342 31.63 8.85 10.55
C ASN A 342 32.24 8.33 9.24
N ARG A 343 31.47 7.50 8.49
CA ARG A 343 31.90 6.89 7.24
C ARG A 343 30.90 7.10 6.13
N PRO A 344 31.33 7.56 4.95
CA PRO A 344 30.49 7.57 3.78
C PRO A 344 30.23 6.13 3.29
N ILE A 345 29.00 5.86 2.86
CA ILE A 345 28.65 4.59 2.21
C ILE A 345 28.84 4.79 0.72
N PRO A 346 29.70 4.00 0.03
CA PRO A 346 30.06 4.22 -1.37
C PRO A 346 28.88 4.18 -2.34
N THR A 347 27.82 3.46 -1.98
CA THR A 347 26.61 3.33 -2.80
C THR A 347 25.48 4.15 -2.18
N GLY A 348 24.95 5.14 -2.92
CA GLY A 348 23.72 5.84 -2.56
C GLY A 348 23.87 7.20 -1.87
N GLY A 349 25.08 7.69 -1.63
CA GLY A 349 25.28 9.01 -1.01
C GLY A 349 24.83 9.10 0.46
N TYR A 350 24.85 7.97 1.16
CA TYR A 350 24.57 7.89 2.60
C TYR A 350 25.86 7.96 3.40
N TRP A 351 25.73 8.30 4.69
CA TRP A 351 26.84 8.17 5.63
C TRP A 351 26.34 7.70 7.00
N VAL A 352 27.18 6.87 7.65
CA VAL A 352 26.90 6.27 8.94
C VAL A 352 27.82 6.86 10.00
N GLY A 353 27.25 7.27 11.12
CA GLY A 353 27.95 7.66 12.32
C GLY A 353 27.81 6.58 13.39
N THR A 354 28.92 6.11 13.95
CA THR A 354 28.95 5.23 15.11
C THR A 354 29.60 5.95 16.29
N HIS A 355 29.00 5.79 17.47
CA HIS A 355 29.41 6.43 18.69
C HIS A 355 29.62 5.35 19.76
N ASP A 356 30.83 5.20 20.26
CA ASP A 356 31.20 4.17 21.22
C ASP A 356 31.74 4.79 22.52
N ASP A 357 31.17 4.41 23.66
CA ASP A 357 31.68 4.82 24.96
C ASP A 357 32.88 3.94 25.31
N ILE A 358 34.07 4.53 25.17
CA ILE A 358 35.35 3.85 25.40
C ILE A 358 35.96 4.21 26.76
N THR A 359 35.22 4.82 27.67
CA THR A 359 35.71 5.33 28.96
C THR A 359 36.37 4.22 29.81
N GLU A 360 35.65 3.09 29.96
CA GLU A 360 36.21 1.96 30.73
C GLU A 360 37.44 1.37 30.06
N ARG A 361 37.44 1.26 28.71
CA ARG A 361 38.58 0.74 27.97
C ARG A 361 39.82 1.60 28.15
N LEU A 362 39.69 2.92 28.01
CA LEU A 362 40.79 3.85 28.20
C LEU A 362 41.29 3.83 29.65
N SER A 363 40.39 3.76 30.61
CA SER A 363 40.79 3.70 32.04
C SER A 363 41.54 2.42 32.39
N ALA A 364 41.13 1.27 31.83
CA ALA A 364 41.79 0.00 31.99
C ALA A 364 43.21 -0.02 31.35
N GLU A 365 43.30 0.56 30.14
CA GLU A 365 44.58 0.70 29.44
C GLU A 365 45.58 1.60 30.20
N GLN A 366 45.12 2.72 30.71
CA GLN A 366 45.95 3.62 31.57
C GLN A 366 46.41 2.92 32.83
N LYS A 367 45.54 2.17 33.52
CA LYS A 367 45.92 1.39 34.70
C LYS A 367 46.97 0.32 34.39
N SER A 368 46.81 -0.36 33.26
CA SER A 368 47.77 -1.38 32.79
C SER A 368 49.16 -0.76 32.53
N LEU A 369 49.18 0.38 31.84
CA LEU A 369 50.43 1.11 31.57
C LEU A 369 51.13 1.55 32.88
N GLN A 370 50.38 2.11 33.84
CA GLN A 370 50.92 2.52 35.14
C GLN A 370 51.51 1.34 35.93
N LEU A 371 50.82 0.18 35.91
CA LEU A 371 51.32 -1.03 36.55
C LEU A 371 52.63 -1.52 35.91
N THR A 372 52.69 -1.49 34.58
CA THR A 372 53.89 -1.89 33.83
C THR A 372 55.06 -0.95 34.13
N GLU A 373 54.84 0.36 34.19
CA GLU A 373 55.88 1.34 34.56
C GLU A 373 56.35 1.16 36.02
N GLN A 374 55.42 0.89 36.95
CA GLN A 374 55.79 0.61 38.35
C GLN A 374 56.61 -0.67 38.48
N GLN A 375 56.28 -1.72 37.74
CA GLN A 375 57.03 -2.97 37.70
C GLN A 375 58.44 -2.75 37.11
N ALA A 376 58.55 -2.02 36.01
CA ALA A 376 59.84 -1.65 35.41
C ALA A 376 60.73 -0.84 36.38
N ARG A 377 60.17 0.14 37.09
CA ARG A 377 60.89 0.91 38.11
C ARG A 377 61.35 0.03 39.28
N ARG A 378 60.61 -0.99 39.71
CA ARG A 378 61.00 -1.91 40.78
C ARG A 378 62.08 -2.92 40.36
N ALA A 379 62.20 -3.22 39.07
CA ALA A 379 63.20 -4.16 38.54
C ALA A 379 64.58 -3.50 38.30
N VAL A 380 64.71 -2.18 38.41
CA VAL A 380 65.93 -1.40 38.19
C VAL A 380 66.61 -1.00 39.57
N VAL A 381 65.96 -1.30 40.67
CA VAL A 381 66.51 -1.13 42.07
C VAL A 381 66.95 -2.49 42.60
#